data_130b2c1fd1edad522e198dad2b449802
#
_entry.id   130b2c1fd1edad522e198dad2b449802
#
_cell.length_a   1.000
_cell.length_b   1.000
_cell.length_c   1.000
_cell.angle_alpha   90.00
_cell.angle_beta   90.00
_cell.angle_gamma   90.00
#
_symmetry.space_group_name_H-M   'P 1'
#
loop_
_entity.id
_entity.type
_entity.pdbx_description
1 polymer ?
#
loop_
_entity_poly.entity_id
_entity_poly.type
_entity_poly.pdbx_seq_one_letter_code
_entity_poly.pdbx_strand_id
1 'polypeptide(L)'
;CCEGGAALDLTRGLMIWVEARWGLPQAAGNWLQLEPGEGLGVYAESGDLCLSSYARQLLETNLQPLMPSGRSLVLRLTIPRGRALAERTSNAAFGVVQGLALIGSQAEVQQSAGPDALQAALAELRRRGALDGGCSELVLVLGENGLDLAQQLGIPTEKLLKVGNWIGPLLAAAAEAGVQRLLL
;
A
#
# COMPACT_ATOMS: atom_id res chain seq x y z
N CYS A 1 -15.76 5.03 -5.37
CA CYS A 1 -16.11 3.85 -6.18
C CYS A 1 -15.56 4.08 -7.58
N CYS A 2 -14.44 3.47 -7.92
CA CYS A 2 -13.98 3.45 -9.30
C CYS A 2 -14.84 2.45 -10.07
N GLU A 3 -15.80 2.93 -10.82
CA GLU A 3 -16.53 2.17 -11.83
C GLU A 3 -15.68 2.01 -13.11
N GLY A 4 -14.46 1.60 -12.96
CA GLY A 4 -13.55 1.31 -14.06
C GLY A 4 -12.92 -0.05 -13.87
N GLY A 5 -13.45 -1.08 -14.49
CA GLY A 5 -12.80 -2.38 -14.54
C GLY A 5 -13.30 -3.43 -13.57
N ALA A 6 -14.60 -3.72 -13.57
CA ALA A 6 -15.20 -4.81 -12.78
C ALA A 6 -14.54 -6.20 -12.99
N ALA A 7 -13.74 -6.35 -14.04
CA ALA A 7 -13.02 -7.59 -14.33
C ALA A 7 -11.67 -7.70 -13.59
N LEU A 8 -11.14 -6.62 -13.03
CA LEU A 8 -9.82 -6.58 -12.38
C LEU A 8 -9.90 -6.45 -10.84
N ASP A 9 -11.07 -6.16 -10.29
CA ASP A 9 -11.23 -6.07 -8.84
C ASP A 9 -11.42 -7.46 -8.22
N LEU A 10 -10.31 -8.09 -7.89
CA LEU A 10 -10.26 -9.41 -7.25
C LEU A 10 -10.87 -9.43 -5.84
N THR A 11 -11.04 -8.26 -5.24
CA THR A 11 -11.47 -8.11 -3.84
C THR A 11 -12.92 -7.66 -3.70
N ARG A 12 -13.60 -7.38 -4.81
CA ARG A 12 -14.99 -6.94 -4.80
C ARG A 12 -15.90 -8.00 -4.17
N GLY A 13 -16.64 -7.59 -3.15
CA GLY A 13 -17.55 -8.49 -2.42
C GLY A 13 -16.84 -9.54 -1.56
N LEU A 14 -15.53 -9.41 -1.34
CA LEU A 14 -14.79 -10.30 -0.46
C LEU A 14 -15.27 -10.13 0.98
N MET A 15 -15.66 -11.23 1.59
CA MET A 15 -16.05 -11.25 3.00
C MET A 15 -14.83 -11.39 3.89
N ILE A 16 -14.80 -10.61 4.97
CA ILE A 16 -13.83 -10.74 6.05
C ILE A 16 -14.59 -11.22 7.27
N TRP A 17 -14.16 -12.33 7.82
CA TRP A 17 -14.74 -12.89 9.04
C TRP A 17 -13.90 -12.47 10.23
N VAL A 18 -14.56 -12.11 11.31
CA VAL A 18 -13.91 -11.67 12.53
C VAL A 18 -14.46 -12.49 13.69
N GLU A 19 -13.59 -13.25 14.33
CA GLU A 19 -13.86 -13.90 15.60
C GLU A 19 -13.38 -12.98 16.73
N ALA A 20 -14.30 -12.58 17.62
CA ALA A 20 -14.00 -11.74 18.75
C ALA A 20 -14.06 -12.53 20.06
N ARG A 21 -13.04 -12.42 20.88
CA ARG A 21 -13.00 -13.03 22.22
C ARG A 21 -12.37 -12.09 23.23
N TRP A 22 -12.76 -12.20 24.46
CA TRP A 22 -12.10 -11.48 25.54
C TRP A 22 -10.70 -12.03 25.76
N GLY A 23 -9.73 -11.15 25.82
CA GLY A 23 -8.37 -11.48 26.19
C GLY A 23 -8.14 -11.38 27.69
N LEU A 24 -6.95 -11.77 28.13
CA LEU A 24 -6.53 -11.56 29.52
C LEU A 24 -6.36 -10.06 29.79
N PRO A 25 -6.59 -9.64 31.04
CA PRO A 25 -6.30 -8.26 31.44
C PRO A 25 -4.85 -7.92 31.10
N GLN A 26 -4.63 -6.84 30.37
CA GLN A 26 -3.30 -6.39 30.01
C GLN A 26 -3.03 -4.98 30.56
N ALA A 27 -1.74 -4.62 30.59
CA ALA A 27 -1.33 -3.28 30.98
C ALA A 27 -1.97 -2.20 30.09
N ALA A 28 -2.19 -1.03 30.66
CA ALA A 28 -2.80 0.10 29.99
C ALA A 28 -2.13 0.38 28.62
N GLY A 29 -2.94 0.41 27.57
CA GLY A 29 -2.50 0.69 26.20
C GLY A 29 -2.54 -0.50 25.22
N ASN A 30 -2.54 -1.74 25.70
CA ASN A 30 -2.55 -2.93 24.83
C ASN A 30 -3.88 -3.71 24.95
N TRP A 31 -4.98 -3.02 24.75
CA TRP A 31 -6.32 -3.58 24.89
C TRP A 31 -6.81 -4.34 23.65
N LEU A 32 -6.22 -4.10 22.48
CA LEU A 32 -6.60 -4.73 21.20
C LEU A 32 -5.47 -5.60 20.66
N GLN A 33 -5.72 -6.90 20.56
CA GLN A 33 -4.85 -7.87 19.92
C GLN A 33 -5.48 -8.35 18.62
N LEU A 34 -4.66 -8.41 17.56
CA LEU A 34 -5.08 -8.90 16.26
C LEU A 34 -4.32 -10.18 15.94
N GLU A 35 -5.06 -11.23 15.61
CA GLU A 35 -4.50 -12.54 15.26
C GLU A 35 -4.77 -12.86 13.78
N PRO A 36 -3.79 -13.44 13.06
CA PRO A 36 -4.03 -13.91 11.71
C PRO A 36 -4.94 -15.14 11.73
N GLY A 37 -6.01 -15.07 10.95
CA GLY A 37 -6.79 -16.22 10.54
C GLY A 37 -6.39 -16.69 9.15
N GLU A 38 -7.08 -17.71 8.64
CA GLU A 38 -6.83 -18.23 7.30
C GLU A 38 -7.01 -17.13 6.22
N GLY A 39 -6.07 -17.09 5.28
CA GLY A 39 -6.13 -16.19 4.13
C GLY A 39 -5.81 -14.72 4.41
N LEU A 40 -5.48 -14.36 5.65
CA LEU A 40 -4.90 -13.06 5.97
C LEU A 40 -3.38 -13.11 5.80
N GLY A 41 -2.82 -12.11 5.14
CA GLY A 41 -1.38 -12.02 4.87
C GLY A 41 -0.59 -11.64 6.10
N VAL A 42 0.59 -12.24 6.20
CA VAL A 42 1.61 -11.91 7.21
C VAL A 42 2.93 -11.63 6.51
N TYR A 43 3.77 -10.82 7.12
CA TYR A 43 5.12 -10.61 6.63
C TYR A 43 5.98 -11.86 6.89
N ALA A 44 6.67 -12.34 5.85
CA ALA A 44 7.47 -13.57 5.92
C ALA A 44 8.61 -13.49 6.94
N GLU A 45 9.19 -12.31 7.13
CA GLU A 45 10.33 -12.09 8.03
C GLU A 45 9.92 -12.03 9.50
N SER A 46 8.87 -11.27 9.83
CA SER A 46 8.46 -11.03 11.23
C SER A 46 7.31 -11.91 11.69
N GLY A 47 6.52 -12.47 10.77
CA GLY A 47 5.26 -13.14 11.09
C GLY A 47 4.13 -12.19 11.49
N ASP A 48 4.38 -10.87 11.46
CA ASP A 48 3.37 -9.88 11.79
C ASP A 48 2.28 -9.81 10.73
N LEU A 49 1.09 -9.41 11.18
CA LEU A 49 -0.04 -9.16 10.29
C LEU A 49 0.29 -8.08 9.27
N CYS A 50 0.05 -8.38 8.00
CA CYS A 50 0.07 -7.36 6.96
C CYS A 50 -1.21 -6.53 7.00
N LEU A 51 -1.25 -5.62 7.97
CA LEU A 51 -2.36 -4.72 8.24
C LEU A 51 -1.86 -3.28 8.18
N SER A 52 -2.56 -2.41 7.44
CA SER A 52 -2.19 -1.00 7.39
C SER A 52 -2.42 -0.31 8.74
N SER A 53 -1.67 0.75 8.99
CA SER A 53 -1.86 1.61 10.17
C SER A 53 -3.27 2.19 10.25
N TYR A 54 -3.84 2.53 9.09
CA TYR A 54 -5.21 3.04 9.00
C TYR A 54 -6.26 1.98 9.35
N ALA A 55 -6.14 0.77 8.83
CA ALA A 55 -7.06 -0.30 9.18
C ALA A 55 -7.01 -0.60 10.68
N ARG A 56 -5.82 -0.57 11.29
CA ARG A 56 -5.64 -0.68 12.73
C ARG A 56 -6.33 0.46 13.46
N GLN A 57 -6.09 1.70 13.05
CA GLN A 57 -6.67 2.89 13.66
C GLN A 57 -8.21 2.90 13.57
N LEU A 58 -8.78 2.44 12.43
CA LEU A 58 -10.22 2.27 12.29
C LEU A 58 -10.78 1.29 13.32
N LEU A 59 -10.14 0.14 13.51
CA LEU A 59 -10.54 -0.81 14.53
C LEU A 59 -10.45 -0.20 15.93
N GLU A 60 -9.34 0.43 16.25
CA GLU A 60 -9.13 1.07 17.55
C GLU A 60 -10.16 2.16 17.83
N THR A 61 -10.37 3.09 16.89
CA THR A 61 -11.30 4.21 17.06
C THR A 61 -12.75 3.75 17.25
N ASN A 62 -13.18 2.72 16.54
CA ASN A 62 -14.56 2.25 16.61
C ASN A 62 -14.81 1.29 17.78
N LEU A 63 -13.81 0.53 18.20
CA LEU A 63 -13.99 -0.47 19.25
C LEU A 63 -13.67 0.06 20.65
N GLN A 64 -12.74 0.99 20.78
CA GLN A 64 -12.32 1.53 22.06
C GLN A 64 -13.49 2.09 22.90
N PRO A 65 -14.45 2.84 22.34
CA PRO A 65 -15.60 3.33 23.11
C PRO A 65 -16.53 2.23 23.64
N LEU A 66 -16.44 1.03 23.07
CA LEU A 66 -17.26 -0.12 23.43
C LEU A 66 -16.58 -1.03 24.46
N MET A 67 -15.32 -0.75 24.78
CA MET A 67 -14.53 -1.60 25.66
C MET A 67 -14.83 -1.35 27.14
N PRO A 68 -15.20 -2.41 27.90
CA PRO A 68 -15.27 -2.31 29.35
C PRO A 68 -13.89 -2.05 29.96
N SER A 69 -13.86 -1.28 31.05
CA SER A 69 -12.62 -0.99 31.77
C SER A 69 -11.90 -2.27 32.19
N GLY A 70 -10.57 -2.31 32.00
CA GLY A 70 -9.73 -3.44 32.41
C GLY A 70 -9.88 -4.72 31.57
N ARG A 71 -10.62 -4.69 30.46
CA ARG A 71 -10.71 -5.81 29.52
C ARG A 71 -9.81 -5.60 28.31
N SER A 72 -9.33 -6.69 27.75
CA SER A 72 -8.73 -6.71 26.41
C SER A 72 -9.59 -7.49 25.44
N LEU A 73 -9.44 -7.17 24.16
CA LEU A 73 -10.16 -7.79 23.04
C LEU A 73 -9.15 -8.45 22.12
N VAL A 74 -9.41 -9.69 21.75
CA VAL A 74 -8.65 -10.39 20.73
C VAL A 74 -9.56 -10.59 19.53
N LEU A 75 -9.12 -10.11 18.37
CA LEU A 75 -9.79 -10.29 17.09
C LEU A 75 -8.96 -11.20 16.19
N ARG A 76 -9.53 -12.29 15.77
CA ARG A 76 -8.97 -13.15 14.74
C ARG A 76 -9.63 -12.84 13.40
N LEU A 77 -8.83 -12.40 12.45
CA LEU A 77 -9.30 -11.96 11.14
C LEU A 77 -9.07 -13.06 10.11
N THR A 78 -10.12 -13.49 9.43
CA THR A 78 -10.08 -14.55 8.40
C THR A 78 -10.61 -13.99 7.08
N ILE A 79 -9.91 -14.26 6.00
CA ILE A 79 -10.34 -13.92 4.64
C ILE A 79 -10.54 -15.23 3.87
N PRO A 80 -11.77 -15.75 3.81
CA PRO A 80 -12.05 -16.95 3.02
C PRO A 80 -11.56 -16.76 1.58
N ARG A 81 -10.87 -17.74 1.01
CA ARG A 81 -10.21 -17.66 -0.30
C ARG A 81 -9.04 -16.66 -0.39
N GLY A 82 -8.65 -16.00 0.69
CA GLY A 82 -7.58 -14.99 0.68
C GLY A 82 -6.24 -15.57 0.20
N ARG A 83 -5.97 -16.83 0.52
CA ARG A 83 -4.76 -17.53 0.08
C ARG A 83 -4.73 -17.68 -1.45
N ALA A 84 -5.80 -18.19 -2.04
CA ALA A 84 -5.91 -18.37 -3.49
C ALA A 84 -5.93 -17.04 -4.25
N LEU A 85 -6.54 -16.00 -3.65
CA LEU A 85 -6.54 -14.66 -4.23
C LEU A 85 -5.16 -13.99 -4.16
N ALA A 86 -4.40 -14.23 -3.09
CA ALA A 86 -3.05 -13.69 -2.93
C ALA A 86 -2.09 -14.14 -4.05
N GLU A 87 -2.25 -15.36 -4.56
CA GLU A 87 -1.47 -15.88 -5.71
C GLU A 87 -1.66 -15.05 -6.98
N ARG A 88 -2.75 -14.29 -7.07
CA ARG A 88 -3.09 -13.42 -8.20
C ARG A 88 -2.75 -11.95 -7.94
N THR A 89 -2.02 -11.69 -6.87
CA THR A 89 -1.58 -10.34 -6.45
C THR A 89 -0.06 -10.29 -6.39
N SER A 90 0.48 -9.09 -6.27
CA SER A 90 1.92 -8.88 -6.04
C SER A 90 2.35 -9.01 -4.58
N ASN A 91 1.51 -9.53 -3.69
CA ASN A 91 1.80 -9.63 -2.25
C ASN A 91 3.12 -10.36 -1.96
N ALA A 92 3.41 -11.42 -2.69
CA ALA A 92 4.65 -12.18 -2.53
C ALA A 92 5.90 -11.33 -2.82
N ALA A 93 5.85 -10.43 -3.79
CA ALA A 93 6.94 -9.51 -4.11
C ALA A 93 7.23 -8.52 -2.97
N PHE A 94 6.25 -8.27 -2.09
CA PHE A 94 6.39 -7.43 -0.91
C PHE A 94 6.64 -8.23 0.38
N GLY A 95 7.01 -9.51 0.25
CA GLY A 95 7.26 -10.37 1.41
C GLY A 95 6.00 -10.75 2.20
N VAL A 96 4.80 -10.57 1.61
CA VAL A 96 3.54 -10.95 2.24
C VAL A 96 3.17 -12.35 1.80
N VAL A 97 3.03 -13.24 2.77
CA VAL A 97 2.71 -14.66 2.58
C VAL A 97 1.40 -15.05 3.26
N GLN A 98 0.90 -16.26 2.98
CA GLN A 98 -0.27 -16.88 3.57
C GLN A 98 -1.64 -16.29 3.20
N GLY A 99 -1.70 -15.11 2.58
CA GLY A 99 -2.97 -14.51 2.21
C GLY A 99 -2.86 -13.07 1.72
N LEU A 100 -4.00 -12.38 1.76
CA LEU A 100 -4.10 -10.99 1.34
C LEU A 100 -3.70 -10.02 2.46
N ALA A 101 -3.01 -8.96 2.09
CA ALA A 101 -2.80 -7.81 2.97
C ALA A 101 -4.13 -7.09 3.23
N LEU A 102 -4.38 -6.69 4.47
CA LEU A 102 -5.51 -5.84 4.82
C LEU A 102 -5.06 -4.39 4.86
N ILE A 103 -5.15 -3.73 3.70
CA ILE A 103 -4.60 -2.39 3.51
C ILE A 103 -5.56 -1.30 4.01
N GLY A 104 -6.87 -1.55 4.00
CA GLY A 104 -7.88 -0.57 4.40
C GLY A 104 -8.58 0.09 3.22
N SER A 105 -9.17 1.27 3.45
CA SER A 105 -9.98 1.95 2.45
C SER A 105 -9.15 2.80 1.48
N GLN A 106 -9.77 3.15 0.34
CA GLN A 106 -9.17 4.04 -0.66
C GLN A 106 -8.77 5.43 -0.11
N ALA A 107 -9.41 5.89 0.95
CA ALA A 107 -9.09 7.18 1.56
C ALA A 107 -7.65 7.22 2.08
N GLU A 108 -7.13 6.11 2.55
CA GLU A 108 -5.74 6.04 3.04
C GLU A 108 -4.73 5.92 1.91
N VAL A 109 -5.06 5.20 0.83
CA VAL A 109 -4.19 5.17 -0.36
C VAL A 109 -3.99 6.58 -0.92
N GLN A 110 -5.00 7.44 -0.83
CA GLN A 110 -4.87 8.85 -1.20
C GLN A 110 -4.04 9.67 -0.20
N GLN A 111 -4.06 9.31 1.08
CA GLN A 111 -3.27 9.97 2.12
C GLN A 111 -1.81 9.48 2.18
N SER A 112 -1.56 8.22 1.91
CA SER A 112 -0.19 7.69 1.82
C SER A 112 0.59 8.20 0.61
N ALA A 113 -0.12 8.67 -0.43
CA ALA A 113 0.43 9.51 -1.49
C ALA A 113 0.48 10.99 -1.06
N GLY A 114 0.84 11.24 0.21
CA GLY A 114 0.83 12.56 0.82
C GLY A 114 1.69 13.59 0.08
N PRO A 115 1.50 14.87 0.36
CA PRO A 115 2.24 15.96 -0.27
C PRO A 115 3.77 15.77 -0.19
N ASP A 116 4.26 15.04 0.81
CA ASP A 116 5.68 14.74 0.97
C ASP A 116 6.23 13.85 -0.16
N ALA A 117 5.45 12.86 -0.62
CA ALA A 117 5.85 12.00 -1.73
C ALA A 117 5.89 12.79 -3.06
N LEU A 118 4.93 13.70 -3.27
CA LEU A 118 4.96 14.62 -4.41
C LEU A 118 6.17 15.54 -4.34
N GLN A 119 6.43 16.16 -3.19
CA GLN A 119 7.57 17.06 -3.02
C GLN A 119 8.90 16.35 -3.23
N ALA A 120 9.04 15.11 -2.75
CA ALA A 120 10.23 14.30 -2.98
C ALA A 120 10.43 13.99 -4.49
N ALA A 121 9.38 13.62 -5.19
CA ALA A 121 9.44 13.34 -6.63
C ALA A 121 9.75 14.61 -7.45
N LEU A 122 9.17 15.74 -7.09
CA LEU A 122 9.47 17.05 -7.71
C LEU A 122 10.91 17.49 -7.44
N ALA A 123 11.40 17.31 -6.22
CA ALA A 123 12.79 17.62 -5.86
C ALA A 123 13.78 16.77 -6.67
N GLU A 124 13.50 15.48 -6.79
CA GLU A 124 14.33 14.56 -7.59
C GLU A 124 14.31 14.94 -9.08
N LEU A 125 13.17 15.30 -9.63
CA LEU A 125 13.06 15.75 -11.02
C LEU A 125 13.86 17.03 -11.27
N ARG A 126 13.76 18.02 -10.38
CA ARG A 126 14.56 19.26 -10.44
C ARG A 126 16.07 18.97 -10.34
N ARG A 127 16.45 18.08 -9.43
CA ARG A 127 17.85 17.65 -9.29
C ARG A 127 18.38 17.06 -10.60
N ARG A 128 17.60 16.21 -11.27
CA ARG A 128 17.97 15.60 -12.57
C ARG A 128 18.06 16.64 -13.68
N GLY A 129 17.12 17.60 -13.72
CA GLY A 129 17.14 18.69 -14.69
C GLY A 129 18.32 19.65 -14.54
N ALA A 130 18.86 19.77 -13.33
CA ALA A 130 20.02 20.63 -13.03
C ALA A 130 21.40 20.01 -13.32
N LEU A 131 21.43 18.71 -13.68
CA LEU A 131 22.70 18.04 -14.06
C LEU A 131 23.16 18.52 -15.43
N ASP A 132 24.49 18.54 -15.63
CA ASP A 132 25.10 18.85 -16.93
C ASP A 132 24.60 17.86 -18.00
N GLY A 133 23.91 18.41 -19.01
CA GLY A 133 23.23 17.62 -20.05
C GLY A 133 21.72 17.47 -19.85
N GLY A 134 21.18 17.87 -18.69
CA GLY A 134 19.75 17.81 -18.37
C GLY A 134 19.19 16.39 -18.34
N CYS A 135 17.88 16.28 -18.13
CA CYS A 135 17.15 15.01 -18.23
C CYS A 135 16.32 15.01 -19.53
N SER A 136 16.91 14.53 -20.63
CA SER A 136 16.23 14.51 -21.93
C SER A 136 15.17 13.40 -22.05
N GLU A 137 15.36 12.30 -21.31
CA GLU A 137 14.47 11.13 -21.33
C GLU A 137 14.11 10.74 -19.90
N LEU A 138 12.81 10.51 -19.66
CA LEU A 138 12.28 10.12 -18.37
C LEU A 138 11.22 9.03 -18.53
N VAL A 139 11.25 8.04 -17.65
CA VAL A 139 10.23 7.00 -17.57
C VAL A 139 9.52 7.12 -16.23
N LEU A 140 8.24 7.45 -16.27
CA LEU A 140 7.39 7.54 -15.10
C LEU A 140 6.76 6.19 -14.81
N VAL A 141 6.84 5.72 -13.56
CA VAL A 141 6.22 4.47 -13.13
C VAL A 141 5.27 4.73 -11.96
N LEU A 142 4.08 4.11 -12.03
CA LEU A 142 3.01 4.35 -11.05
C LEU A 142 3.28 3.72 -9.69
N GLY A 143 3.92 2.57 -9.67
CA GLY A 143 4.15 1.81 -8.46
C GLY A 143 5.24 0.75 -8.62
N GLU A 144 5.33 -0.16 -7.67
CA GLU A 144 6.36 -1.20 -7.66
C GLU A 144 6.29 -2.10 -8.90
N ASN A 145 5.08 -2.50 -9.32
CA ASN A 145 4.91 -3.31 -10.53
C ASN A 145 5.48 -2.62 -11.78
N GLY A 146 5.36 -1.30 -11.85
CA GLY A 146 5.96 -0.51 -12.93
C GLY A 146 7.47 -0.48 -12.84
N LEU A 147 8.04 -0.40 -11.64
CA LEU A 147 9.49 -0.50 -11.43
C LEU A 147 10.03 -1.87 -11.85
N ASP A 148 9.37 -2.94 -11.42
CA ASP A 148 9.76 -4.32 -11.77
C ASP A 148 9.70 -4.55 -13.28
N LEU A 149 8.63 -4.08 -13.93
CA LEU A 149 8.50 -4.18 -15.39
C LEU A 149 9.59 -3.39 -16.10
N ALA A 150 9.87 -2.18 -15.66
CA ALA A 150 10.92 -1.35 -16.25
C ALA A 150 12.31 -2.00 -16.14
N GLN A 151 12.61 -2.64 -15.01
CA GLN A 151 13.83 -3.41 -14.83
C GLN A 151 13.89 -4.63 -15.75
N GLN A 152 12.79 -5.39 -15.91
CA GLN A 152 12.70 -6.51 -16.83
C GLN A 152 12.91 -6.08 -18.28
N LEU A 153 12.48 -4.87 -18.63
CA LEU A 153 12.71 -4.27 -19.96
C LEU A 153 14.10 -3.66 -20.12
N GLY A 154 14.95 -3.76 -19.11
CA GLY A 154 16.32 -3.24 -19.14
C GLY A 154 16.41 -1.70 -19.11
N ILE A 155 15.36 -1.02 -18.64
CA ILE A 155 15.38 0.44 -18.52
C ILE A 155 16.30 0.85 -17.37
N PRO A 156 17.29 1.73 -17.63
CA PRO A 156 18.20 2.17 -16.61
C PRO A 156 17.51 2.89 -15.44
N THR A 157 17.91 2.57 -14.21
CA THR A 157 17.26 3.11 -12.99
C THR A 157 17.35 4.64 -12.92
N GLU A 158 18.38 5.23 -13.47
CA GLU A 158 18.56 6.70 -13.52
C GLU A 158 17.50 7.40 -14.39
N LYS A 159 16.84 6.67 -15.30
CA LYS A 159 15.72 7.20 -16.09
C LYS A 159 14.36 7.00 -15.42
N LEU A 160 14.27 6.15 -14.39
CA LEU A 160 13.03 5.83 -13.73
C LEU A 160 12.67 6.87 -12.66
N LEU A 161 11.41 7.29 -12.64
CA LEU A 161 10.85 8.11 -11.56
C LEU A 161 9.51 7.53 -11.14
N LYS A 162 9.41 7.13 -9.88
CA LYS A 162 8.16 6.65 -9.30
C LYS A 162 7.27 7.83 -8.97
N VAL A 163 6.05 7.84 -9.52
CA VAL A 163 5.16 9.00 -9.47
C VAL A 163 3.90 8.76 -8.64
N GLY A 164 3.55 7.50 -8.36
CA GLY A 164 2.30 7.18 -7.66
C GLY A 164 1.08 7.82 -8.35
N ASN A 165 0.22 8.44 -7.58
CA ASN A 165 -0.99 9.09 -8.09
C ASN A 165 -0.77 10.52 -8.62
N TRP A 166 0.48 11.03 -8.61
CA TRP A 166 0.82 12.43 -8.91
C TRP A 166 1.27 12.65 -10.36
N ILE A 167 0.68 11.92 -11.31
CA ILE A 167 1.06 11.97 -12.73
C ILE A 167 0.97 13.40 -13.28
N GLY A 168 -0.17 14.07 -13.08
CA GLY A 168 -0.42 15.42 -13.64
C GLY A 168 0.62 16.45 -13.23
N PRO A 169 0.83 16.68 -11.92
CA PRO A 169 1.87 17.60 -11.44
C PRO A 169 3.28 17.25 -11.92
N LEU A 170 3.60 15.96 -12.03
CA LEU A 170 4.94 15.53 -12.48
C LEU A 170 5.12 15.62 -13.99
N LEU A 171 4.07 15.49 -14.79
CA LEU A 171 4.12 15.79 -16.22
C LEU A 171 4.40 17.28 -16.47
N ALA A 172 3.71 18.17 -15.74
CA ALA A 172 3.95 19.61 -15.83
C ALA A 172 5.40 19.95 -15.45
N ALA A 173 5.87 19.42 -14.33
CA ALA A 173 7.23 19.65 -13.86
C ALA A 173 8.30 19.06 -14.81
N ALA A 174 8.03 17.92 -15.47
CA ALA A 174 8.93 17.34 -16.46
C ALA A 174 9.07 18.25 -17.70
N ALA A 175 7.95 18.84 -18.14
CA ALA A 175 7.97 19.82 -19.23
C ALA A 175 8.78 21.06 -18.87
N GLU A 176 8.59 21.59 -17.66
CA GLU A 176 9.37 22.73 -17.13
C GLU A 176 10.87 22.41 -16.99
N ALA A 177 11.21 21.16 -16.66
CA ALA A 177 12.59 20.67 -16.55
C ALA A 177 13.24 20.38 -17.92
N GLY A 178 12.53 20.58 -19.02
CA GLY A 178 13.05 20.38 -20.37
C GLY A 178 13.15 18.92 -20.84
N VAL A 179 12.37 18.02 -20.22
CA VAL A 179 12.30 16.60 -20.65
C VAL A 179 11.68 16.54 -22.04
N GLN A 180 12.40 15.95 -23.00
CA GLN A 180 11.98 15.89 -24.41
C GLN A 180 11.24 14.59 -24.73
N ARG A 181 11.58 13.51 -24.05
CA ARG A 181 10.96 12.20 -24.23
C ARG A 181 10.51 11.66 -22.89
N LEU A 182 9.22 11.35 -22.79
CA LEU A 182 8.63 10.78 -21.60
C LEU A 182 7.87 9.50 -21.95
N LEU A 183 8.12 8.45 -21.21
CA LEU A 183 7.38 7.18 -21.24
C LEU A 183 6.60 7.04 -19.93
N LEU A 184 5.37 6.54 -20.00
CA LEU A 184 4.51 6.23 -18.87
C LEU A 184 4.14 4.74 -18.90
#